data_2e8eac966340cc124c6468bea200fcf9
#
_entry.id   2e8eac966340cc124c6468bea200fcf9
#
_cell.length_a   1.000
_cell.length_b   1.000
_cell.length_c   1.000
_cell.angle_alpha   90.00
_cell.angle_beta   90.00
_cell.angle_gamma   90.00
#
_symmetry.space_group_name_H-M   'P 1'
#
loop_
_entity.id
_entity.type
_entity.pdbx_description
1 polymer ?
#
loop_
_entity_poly.entity_id
_entity_poly.type
_entity_poly.pdbx_seq_one_letter_code
_entity_poly.pdbx_strand_id
1 'polypeptide(L)'
;MVFAIPPRVLIVGLGSSGIAGARLATADGSEVWATDLRSEAELGTELAALGGDVRTFLGGHPEDCLEGVGLIVVSPGIPADAPLLESARSRRIEINTEIEFAWRHRPHAALVAVTGSNGKSTVTELTARMLIEAGRSTVAGGNLGTPASQLVLDGGWDCWV
;
A
#
# COMPACT_ATOMS: atom_id res chain seq x y z
N MET A 1 -1.47 -12.09 16.71
CA MET A 1 -0.26 -11.26 16.92
C MET A 1 -0.59 -9.92 16.28
N VAL A 2 -0.60 -8.82 17.04
CA VAL A 2 -0.84 -7.49 16.48
C VAL A 2 0.44 -7.09 15.73
N PHE A 3 0.30 -6.69 14.47
CA PHE A 3 1.42 -6.17 13.68
C PHE A 3 1.86 -4.84 14.29
N ALA A 4 3.08 -4.79 14.79
CA ALA A 4 3.65 -3.55 15.33
C ALA A 4 4.27 -2.77 14.15
N ILE A 5 3.67 -1.63 13.82
CA ILE A 5 4.19 -0.76 12.79
C ILE A 5 5.37 0.02 13.35
N PRO A 6 6.48 0.13 12.62
CA PRO A 6 7.61 0.94 13.04
C PRO A 6 7.26 2.42 13.16
N PRO A 7 7.96 3.19 14.00
CA PRO A 7 7.71 4.61 14.19
C PRO A 7 7.81 5.43 12.89
N ARG A 8 8.63 5.00 11.93
CA ARG A 8 8.80 5.64 10.62
C ARG A 8 8.60 4.65 9.49
N VAL A 9 7.71 5.00 8.55
CA VAL A 9 7.37 4.25 7.35
C VAL A 9 7.71 5.07 6.12
N LEU A 10 8.39 4.45 5.14
CA LEU A 10 8.65 5.05 3.84
C LEU A 10 7.69 4.46 2.79
N ILE A 11 6.96 5.31 2.12
CA ILE A 11 6.13 4.95 0.95
C ILE A 11 6.94 5.18 -0.32
N VAL A 12 7.04 4.18 -1.18
CA VAL A 12 7.74 4.26 -2.46
C VAL A 12 6.75 4.21 -3.61
N GLY A 13 6.66 5.32 -4.35
CA GLY A 13 5.68 5.55 -5.41
C GLY A 13 4.37 6.14 -4.89
N LEU A 14 4.02 7.32 -5.42
CA LEU A 14 2.87 8.13 -4.99
C LEU A 14 1.69 8.07 -5.98
N GLY A 15 1.44 6.91 -6.57
CA GLY A 15 0.15 6.62 -7.21
C GLY A 15 -0.95 6.37 -6.19
N SER A 16 -2.15 5.98 -6.65
CA SER A 16 -3.31 5.73 -5.79
C SER A 16 -3.03 4.78 -4.62
N SER A 17 -2.29 3.70 -4.86
CA SER A 17 -1.88 2.74 -3.83
C SER A 17 -0.92 3.35 -2.80
N GLY A 18 0.06 4.12 -3.25
CA GLY A 18 1.00 4.78 -2.35
C GLY A 18 0.34 5.82 -1.47
N ILE A 19 -0.57 6.62 -2.03
CA ILE A 19 -1.35 7.60 -1.27
C ILE A 19 -2.22 6.91 -0.22
N ALA A 20 -2.90 5.82 -0.60
CA ALA A 20 -3.70 5.05 0.34
C ALA A 20 -2.83 4.43 1.45
N GLY A 21 -1.67 3.88 1.10
CA GLY A 21 -0.69 3.36 2.07
C GLY A 21 -0.16 4.43 3.02
N ALA A 22 0.14 5.64 2.51
CA ALA A 22 0.56 6.77 3.33
C ALA A 22 -0.51 7.17 4.33
N ARG A 23 -1.77 7.28 3.88
CA ARG A 23 -2.91 7.61 4.75
C ARG A 23 -3.12 6.56 5.84
N LEU A 24 -3.02 5.29 5.48
CA LEU A 24 -3.15 4.19 6.44
C LEU A 24 -2.02 4.24 7.48
N ALA A 25 -0.76 4.41 7.07
CA ALA A 25 0.36 4.54 7.99
C ALA A 25 0.24 5.77 8.91
N THR A 26 -0.26 6.89 8.38
CA THR A 26 -0.55 8.09 9.19
C THR A 26 -1.66 7.82 10.21
N ALA A 27 -2.72 7.12 9.82
CA ALA A 27 -3.83 6.77 10.72
C ALA A 27 -3.36 5.87 11.88
N ASP A 28 -2.32 5.07 11.67
CA ASP A 28 -1.68 4.26 12.72
C ASP A 28 -0.70 5.02 13.61
N GLY A 29 -0.48 6.31 13.33
CA GLY A 29 0.40 7.17 14.11
C GLY A 29 1.89 7.07 13.76
N SER A 30 2.24 6.49 12.62
CA SER A 30 3.62 6.47 12.12
C SER A 30 4.03 7.83 11.54
N GLU A 31 5.29 8.19 11.68
CA GLU A 31 5.91 9.25 10.87
C GLU A 31 6.03 8.74 9.43
N VAL A 32 5.36 9.40 8.50
CA VAL A 32 5.32 8.97 7.10
C VAL A 32 6.25 9.80 6.25
N TRP A 33 7.17 9.10 5.58
CA TRP A 33 7.98 9.65 4.50
C TRP A 33 7.51 9.05 3.19
N ALA A 34 7.64 9.80 2.10
CA ALA A 34 7.21 9.35 0.78
C ALA A 34 8.20 9.76 -0.29
N THR A 35 8.44 8.90 -1.27
CA THR A 35 9.36 9.18 -2.37
C THR A 35 8.78 8.75 -3.72
N ASP A 36 9.00 9.57 -4.74
CA ASP A 36 8.58 9.29 -6.12
C ASP A 36 9.63 9.83 -7.10
N LEU A 37 9.79 9.16 -8.24
CA LEU A 37 10.65 9.64 -9.33
C LEU A 37 10.10 10.89 -10.00
N ARG A 38 8.79 11.08 -9.97
CA ARG A 38 8.11 12.26 -10.49
C ARG A 38 8.38 13.46 -9.61
N SER A 39 8.46 14.62 -10.24
CA SER A 39 8.53 15.91 -9.57
C SER A 39 7.19 16.32 -8.95
N GLU A 40 7.21 17.34 -8.11
CA GLU A 40 6.00 17.93 -7.54
C GLU A 40 5.00 18.39 -8.63
N ALA A 41 5.52 19.00 -9.71
CA ALA A 41 4.70 19.46 -10.83
C ALA A 41 4.01 18.31 -11.58
N GLU A 42 4.65 17.15 -11.69
CA GLU A 42 4.10 15.95 -12.33
C GLU A 42 3.07 15.22 -11.46
N LEU A 43 3.24 15.25 -10.15
CA LEU A 43 2.31 14.65 -9.19
C LEU A 43 1.03 15.49 -9.03
N GLY A 44 1.14 16.81 -9.11
CA GLY A 44 -0.02 17.71 -9.09
C GLY A 44 -1.01 17.43 -7.95
N THR A 45 -2.24 17.06 -8.31
CA THR A 45 -3.32 16.79 -7.34
C THR A 45 -3.11 15.54 -6.50
N GLU A 46 -2.30 14.59 -6.95
CA GLU A 46 -1.97 13.37 -6.19
C GLU A 46 -1.22 13.73 -4.90
N LEU A 47 -0.31 14.69 -4.97
CA LEU A 47 0.42 15.16 -3.79
C LEU A 47 -0.51 15.82 -2.75
N ALA A 48 -1.49 16.60 -3.20
CA ALA A 48 -2.49 17.21 -2.32
C ALA A 48 -3.35 16.16 -1.58
N ALA A 49 -3.50 14.97 -2.16
CA ALA A 49 -4.27 13.88 -1.58
C ALA A 49 -3.54 13.12 -0.47
N LEU A 50 -2.22 13.31 -0.30
CA LEU A 50 -1.46 12.68 0.80
C LEU A 50 -2.02 13.08 2.17
N GLY A 51 -2.35 14.35 2.35
CA GLY A 51 -2.81 14.89 3.63
C GLY A 51 -1.69 14.84 4.71
N GLY A 52 -1.90 15.55 5.81
CA GLY A 52 -1.02 15.46 6.98
C GLY A 52 0.42 15.94 6.76
N ASP A 53 1.25 15.70 7.78
CA ASP A 53 2.68 16.03 7.77
C ASP A 53 3.50 14.88 7.18
N VAL A 54 3.39 14.67 5.85
CA VAL A 54 4.19 13.68 5.13
C VAL A 54 5.44 14.36 4.56
N ARG A 55 6.62 13.88 4.96
CA ARG A 55 7.87 14.34 4.36
C ARG A 55 8.06 13.68 3.00
N THR A 56 8.24 14.48 1.95
CA THR A 56 8.37 13.99 0.58
C THR A 56 9.77 14.18 0.01
N PHE A 57 10.21 13.21 -0.79
CA PHE A 57 11.43 13.22 -1.59
C PHE A 57 11.01 12.97 -3.05
N LEU A 58 10.98 14.02 -3.86
CA LEU A 58 10.43 13.99 -5.21
C LEU A 58 11.51 14.23 -6.28
N GLY A 59 11.28 13.69 -7.49
CA GLY A 59 12.24 13.78 -8.59
C GLY A 59 13.42 12.81 -8.45
N GLY A 60 13.30 11.81 -7.58
CA GLY A 60 14.35 10.82 -7.34
C GLY A 60 14.18 10.14 -5.98
N HIS A 61 15.06 9.17 -5.73
CA HIS A 61 15.10 8.42 -4.48
C HIS A 61 16.47 8.62 -3.80
N PRO A 62 16.68 9.74 -3.08
CA PRO A 62 17.94 9.97 -2.38
C PRO A 62 18.11 8.99 -1.22
N GLU A 63 19.35 8.63 -0.91
CA GLU A 63 19.68 7.71 0.18
C GLU A 63 19.18 8.17 1.55
N ASP A 64 19.05 9.48 1.75
CA ASP A 64 18.55 10.09 2.98
C ASP A 64 17.10 9.69 3.30
N CYS A 65 16.32 9.31 2.28
CA CYS A 65 14.94 8.85 2.50
C CYS A 65 14.85 7.52 3.26
N LEU A 66 15.97 6.81 3.46
CA LEU A 66 16.05 5.57 4.24
C LEU A 66 16.45 5.81 5.71
N GLU A 67 16.73 7.03 6.13
CA GLU A 67 17.19 7.32 7.49
C GLU A 67 16.13 7.05 8.55
N GLY A 68 16.42 6.12 9.46
CA GLY A 68 15.53 5.75 10.56
C GLY A 68 14.23 5.05 10.12
N VAL A 69 14.14 4.66 8.85
CA VAL A 69 13.00 3.90 8.32
C VAL A 69 13.04 2.47 8.84
N GLY A 70 11.93 2.03 9.41
CA GLY A 70 11.77 0.64 9.87
C GLY A 70 10.97 -0.23 8.91
N LEU A 71 10.15 0.37 8.06
CA LEU A 71 9.33 -0.33 7.07
C LEU A 71 9.23 0.49 5.79
N ILE A 72 9.36 -0.18 4.67
CA ILE A 72 9.06 0.37 3.34
C ILE A 72 7.77 -0.27 2.83
N VAL A 73 6.85 0.56 2.35
CA VAL A 73 5.65 0.13 1.63
C VAL A 73 5.79 0.53 0.17
N VAL A 74 5.78 -0.47 -0.70
CA VAL A 74 6.04 -0.29 -2.14
C VAL A 74 4.74 -0.35 -2.93
N SER A 75 4.52 0.66 -3.78
CA SER A 75 3.39 0.68 -4.73
C SER A 75 3.56 -0.40 -5.82
N PRO A 76 2.42 -0.96 -6.33
CA PRO A 76 2.44 -1.89 -7.45
C PRO A 76 3.11 -1.32 -8.67
N GLY A 77 4.05 -1.54 -9.26
CA GLY A 77 4.68 -0.91 -10.45
C GLY A 77 6.10 -0.44 -10.20
N ILE A 78 6.54 -0.42 -8.95
CA ILE A 78 7.94 -0.22 -8.62
C ILE A 78 8.67 -1.56 -8.85
N PRO A 79 9.72 -1.60 -9.68
CA PRO A 79 10.48 -2.82 -9.92
C PRO A 79 11.12 -3.37 -8.63
N ALA A 80 11.08 -4.70 -8.46
CA ALA A 80 11.64 -5.33 -7.27
C ALA A 80 13.16 -5.16 -7.12
N ASP A 81 13.84 -4.90 -8.22
CA ASP A 81 15.28 -4.64 -8.33
C ASP A 81 15.61 -3.14 -8.38
N ALA A 82 14.68 -2.27 -8.02
CA ALA A 82 14.96 -0.83 -7.94
C ALA A 82 16.12 -0.56 -6.98
N PRO A 83 17.08 0.32 -7.34
CA PRO A 83 18.28 0.60 -6.53
C PRO A 83 17.98 0.97 -5.07
N LEU A 84 16.91 1.73 -4.84
CA LEU A 84 16.46 2.09 -3.50
C LEU A 84 16.11 0.84 -2.67
N LEU A 85 15.44 -0.15 -3.27
CA LEU A 85 15.05 -1.38 -2.57
C LEU A 85 16.24 -2.28 -2.32
N GLU A 86 17.25 -2.27 -3.18
CA GLU A 86 18.54 -2.96 -2.95
C GLU A 86 19.28 -2.35 -1.75
N SER A 87 19.38 -1.01 -1.70
CA SER A 87 19.93 -0.28 -0.54
C SER A 87 19.17 -0.60 0.75
N ALA A 88 17.85 -0.63 0.70
CA ALA A 88 17.02 -0.97 1.85
C ALA A 88 17.26 -2.41 2.35
N ARG A 89 17.37 -3.38 1.44
CA ARG A 89 17.70 -4.77 1.79
C ARG A 89 19.07 -4.88 2.46
N SER A 90 20.07 -4.16 1.95
CA SER A 90 21.42 -4.13 2.56
C SER A 90 21.40 -3.61 4.00
N ARG A 91 20.50 -2.68 4.29
CA ARG A 91 20.26 -2.11 5.64
C ARG A 91 19.31 -2.97 6.49
N ARG A 92 18.79 -4.08 5.94
CA ARG A 92 17.81 -4.97 6.60
C ARG A 92 16.51 -4.27 6.97
N ILE A 93 16.11 -3.26 6.19
CA ILE A 93 14.81 -2.60 6.33
C ILE A 93 13.74 -3.56 5.77
N GLU A 94 12.65 -3.74 6.49
CA GLU A 94 11.54 -4.56 6.04
C GLU A 94 10.85 -3.89 4.83
N ILE A 95 10.50 -4.69 3.81
CA ILE A 95 9.85 -4.21 2.59
C ILE A 95 8.56 -4.99 2.39
N ASN A 96 7.43 -4.29 2.38
CA ASN A 96 6.12 -4.85 2.09
C ASN A 96 5.55 -4.23 0.82
N THR A 97 4.77 -5.01 0.09
CA THR A 97 3.86 -4.45 -0.91
C THR A 97 2.71 -3.74 -0.20
N GLU A 98 2.03 -2.82 -0.88
CA GLU A 98 0.87 -2.12 -0.34
C GLU A 98 -0.23 -3.11 0.10
N ILE A 99 -0.45 -4.19 -0.66
CA ILE A 99 -1.42 -5.25 -0.33
C ILE A 99 -1.00 -5.99 0.96
N GLU A 100 0.28 -6.34 1.10
CA GLU A 100 0.79 -6.99 2.31
C GLU A 100 0.63 -6.08 3.53
N PHE A 101 0.96 -4.80 3.38
CA PHE A 101 0.80 -3.80 4.42
C PHE A 101 -0.65 -3.68 4.85
N ALA A 102 -1.57 -3.52 3.90
CA ALA A 102 -3.01 -3.45 4.18
C ALA A 102 -3.54 -4.73 4.84
N TRP A 103 -3.14 -5.91 4.35
CA TRP A 103 -3.57 -7.19 4.91
C TRP A 103 -3.19 -7.34 6.38
N ARG A 104 -2.01 -6.89 6.77
CA ARG A 104 -1.54 -6.95 8.16
C ARG A 104 -2.39 -6.12 9.13
N HIS A 105 -3.12 -5.13 8.62
CA HIS A 105 -4.07 -4.32 9.40
C HIS A 105 -5.44 -4.99 9.58
N ARG A 106 -5.71 -6.06 8.82
CA ARG A 106 -7.00 -6.77 8.85
C ARG A 106 -6.83 -8.29 9.05
N PRO A 107 -6.14 -8.74 10.11
CA PRO A 107 -5.78 -10.15 10.29
C PRO A 107 -6.99 -11.09 10.46
N HIS A 108 -8.19 -10.56 10.78
CA HIS A 108 -9.40 -11.34 11.00
C HIS A 108 -10.30 -11.45 9.75
N ALA A 109 -10.03 -10.70 8.68
CA ALA A 109 -10.77 -10.83 7.44
C ALA A 109 -10.31 -12.09 6.68
N ALA A 110 -11.24 -12.78 6.04
CA ALA A 110 -10.89 -13.86 5.10
C ALA A 110 -10.30 -13.23 3.82
N LEU A 111 -9.30 -13.89 3.24
CA LEU A 111 -8.69 -13.44 1.98
C LEU A 111 -8.85 -14.52 0.91
N VAL A 112 -9.37 -14.12 -0.24
CA VAL A 112 -9.36 -14.91 -1.46
C VAL A 112 -8.42 -14.24 -2.47
N ALA A 113 -7.21 -14.73 -2.57
CA ALA A 113 -6.22 -14.17 -3.50
C ALA A 113 -6.36 -14.79 -4.89
N VAL A 114 -6.54 -13.94 -5.91
CA VAL A 114 -6.67 -14.35 -7.31
C VAL A 114 -5.40 -13.96 -8.07
N THR A 115 -4.73 -14.95 -8.65
CA THR A 115 -3.55 -14.74 -9.50
C THR A 115 -3.70 -15.45 -10.84
N GLY A 116 -2.89 -15.07 -11.83
CA GLY A 116 -2.93 -15.69 -13.15
C GLY A 116 -2.55 -14.71 -14.27
N SER A 117 -2.33 -15.22 -15.47
CA SER A 117 -1.99 -14.40 -16.65
C SER A 117 -3.20 -13.61 -17.14
N ASN A 118 -4.36 -14.25 -17.26
CA ASN A 118 -5.60 -13.67 -17.77
C ASN A 118 -6.78 -13.97 -16.82
N GLY A 119 -7.86 -13.19 -16.93
CA GLY A 119 -9.11 -13.44 -16.23
C GLY A 119 -9.12 -13.04 -14.75
N LYS A 120 -8.03 -12.55 -14.18
CA LYS A 120 -7.97 -12.18 -12.75
C LYS A 120 -9.12 -11.28 -12.32
N SER A 121 -9.32 -10.15 -12.99
CA SER A 121 -10.38 -9.18 -12.67
C SER A 121 -11.77 -9.80 -12.69
N THR A 122 -12.05 -10.59 -13.72
CA THR A 122 -13.35 -11.27 -13.86
C THR A 122 -13.59 -12.27 -12.73
N VAL A 123 -12.58 -13.08 -12.40
CA VAL A 123 -12.69 -14.06 -11.32
C VAL A 123 -12.82 -13.36 -9.96
N THR A 124 -12.05 -12.32 -9.72
CA THR A 124 -12.14 -11.50 -8.50
C THR A 124 -13.55 -10.94 -8.32
N GLU A 125 -14.09 -10.30 -9.36
CA GLU A 125 -15.42 -9.70 -9.30
C GLU A 125 -16.54 -10.73 -9.13
N LEU A 126 -16.48 -11.84 -9.87
CA LEU A 126 -17.45 -12.93 -9.73
C LEU A 126 -17.41 -13.55 -8.34
N THR A 127 -16.22 -13.81 -7.81
CA THR A 127 -16.04 -14.37 -6.47
C THR A 127 -16.62 -13.44 -5.41
N ALA A 128 -16.33 -12.14 -5.50
CA ALA A 128 -16.88 -11.15 -4.57
C ALA A 128 -18.41 -11.12 -4.63
N ARG A 129 -19.01 -11.10 -5.83
CA ARG A 129 -20.48 -11.15 -5.99
C ARG A 129 -21.09 -12.42 -5.39
N MET A 130 -20.48 -13.58 -5.62
CA MET A 130 -20.97 -14.84 -5.04
C MET A 130 -20.93 -14.81 -3.51
N LEU A 131 -19.91 -14.25 -2.90
CA LEU A 131 -19.80 -14.11 -1.46
C LEU A 131 -20.82 -13.11 -0.90
N ILE A 132 -21.06 -12.00 -1.59
CA ILE A 132 -22.09 -11.01 -1.23
C ILE A 132 -23.48 -11.65 -1.28
N GLU A 133 -23.79 -12.36 -2.35
CA GLU A 133 -25.07 -13.09 -2.48
C GLU A 133 -25.24 -14.18 -1.39
N ALA A 134 -24.13 -14.75 -0.92
CA ALA A 134 -24.12 -15.67 0.21
C ALA A 134 -24.21 -14.95 1.59
N GLY A 135 -24.45 -13.64 1.62
CA GLY A 135 -24.63 -12.84 2.84
C GLY A 135 -23.33 -12.47 3.56
N ARG A 136 -22.17 -12.52 2.88
CA ARG A 136 -20.89 -12.12 3.47
C ARG A 136 -20.61 -10.65 3.16
N SER A 137 -20.15 -9.90 4.17
CA SER A 137 -19.64 -8.55 3.96
C SER A 137 -18.30 -8.65 3.21
N THR A 138 -18.36 -8.44 1.90
CA THR A 138 -17.22 -8.73 0.99
C THR A 138 -16.89 -7.54 0.12
N VAL A 139 -15.60 -7.32 -0.11
CA VAL A 139 -15.08 -6.33 -1.04
C VAL A 139 -14.08 -6.95 -2.00
N ALA A 140 -14.09 -6.47 -3.24
CA ALA A 140 -13.06 -6.75 -4.24
C ALA A 140 -12.13 -5.54 -4.37
N GLY A 141 -10.81 -5.77 -4.40
CA GLY A 141 -9.87 -4.66 -4.54
C GLY A 141 -8.40 -5.10 -4.52
N GLY A 142 -7.54 -4.15 -4.29
CA GLY A 142 -6.09 -4.35 -4.30
C GLY A 142 -5.45 -3.74 -5.54
N ASN A 143 -4.94 -4.55 -6.47
CA ASN A 143 -4.33 -4.03 -7.71
C ASN A 143 -5.38 -3.59 -8.77
N LEU A 144 -6.66 -3.72 -8.47
CA LEU A 144 -7.78 -3.33 -9.34
C LEU A 144 -8.73 -2.42 -8.56
N GLY A 145 -9.02 -1.26 -9.12
CA GLY A 145 -9.97 -0.33 -8.52
C GLY A 145 -9.44 0.31 -7.24
N THR A 146 -10.09 0.03 -6.11
CA THR A 146 -9.71 0.62 -4.82
C THR A 146 -8.47 -0.06 -4.24
N PRO A 147 -7.43 0.70 -3.84
CA PRO A 147 -6.26 0.16 -3.16
C PRO A 147 -6.62 -0.58 -1.86
N ALA A 148 -5.88 -1.63 -1.53
CA ALA A 148 -6.14 -2.42 -0.33
C ALA A 148 -6.06 -1.60 0.96
N SER A 149 -5.11 -0.68 1.06
CA SER A 149 -5.00 0.25 2.19
C SER A 149 -6.21 1.17 2.35
N GLN A 150 -6.83 1.58 1.23
CA GLN A 150 -8.08 2.35 1.29
C GLN A 150 -9.23 1.48 1.81
N LEU A 151 -9.29 0.21 1.42
CA LEU A 151 -10.30 -0.72 1.92
C LEU A 151 -10.18 -0.95 3.44
N VAL A 152 -8.96 -0.90 3.98
CA VAL A 152 -8.74 -0.92 5.44
C VAL A 152 -9.32 0.33 6.09
N LEU A 153 -9.04 1.51 5.53
CA LEU A 153 -9.53 2.78 6.06
C LEU A 153 -11.06 2.87 6.02
N ASP A 154 -11.67 2.37 4.94
CA ASP A 154 -13.13 2.32 4.80
C ASP A 154 -13.77 1.33 5.78
N GLY A 155 -13.08 0.25 6.11
CA GLY A 155 -13.47 -0.73 7.13
C GLY A 155 -14.72 -1.55 6.81
N GLY A 156 -15.08 -2.47 7.73
CA GLY A 156 -16.38 -3.14 7.69
C GLY A 156 -16.48 -4.43 6.88
N TRP A 157 -15.36 -4.98 6.38
CA TRP A 157 -15.36 -6.16 5.52
C TRP A 157 -14.94 -7.43 6.28
N ASP A 158 -15.71 -8.53 6.10
CA ASP A 158 -15.38 -9.85 6.63
C ASP A 158 -14.54 -10.67 5.65
N CYS A 159 -14.60 -10.33 4.36
CA CYS A 159 -13.88 -11.02 3.30
C CYS A 159 -13.33 -10.03 2.26
N TRP A 160 -12.11 -10.29 1.82
CA TRP A 160 -11.45 -9.58 0.71
C TRP A 160 -11.19 -10.55 -0.44
N VAL A 161 -11.42 -10.11 -1.66
CA VAL A 161 -11.15 -10.85 -2.89
C VAL A 161 -10.21 -10.08 -3.78
#